data_45367b2ea970d38f358b38a929da53ac
#
_entry.id   45367b2ea970d38f358b38a929da53ac
#
_cell.length_a   1.000
_cell.length_b   1.000
_cell.length_c   1.000
_cell.angle_alpha   90.00
_cell.angle_beta   90.00
_cell.angle_gamma   90.00
#
_symmetry.space_group_name_H-M   'P 1'
#
loop_
_entity.id
_entity.type
_entity.pdbx_description
1 polymer ?
#
loop_
_entity_poly.entity_id
_entity_poly.type
_entity_poly.pdbx_seq_one_letter_code
_entity_poly.pdbx_strand_id
1 'polypeptide(L)'
;MTEAVNRGAEQVEDSTGTTFFVPLPPDGRYTRGTYQHDAVTLAIMMLGSVLVRRTEAGIIRSRIVETEAYAGPEDKGCHAYNGRRTARTETMFHDGGTAYVYFIYGMYHCLNVVANATDKPEAVLIRAIAPLTDDDEARMKQFRRIRSRKAADLCNGPGKLCQALQIDKQCNGIDMMHSDDLWMEGGTWPGADRIVCAPRINIPYAQEYESKLWRFYVQDDPYVSVNDKQAVPLTAAWSALYEAE
;
A
#
# COMPACT_ATOMS: atom_id res chain seq x y z
N MET A 1 28.89 -5.08 -2.42
CA MET A 1 27.63 -5.76 -2.11
C MET A 1 27.35 -5.48 -0.64
N THR A 2 26.59 -4.45 -0.34
CA THR A 2 26.13 -4.14 1.02
C THR A 2 24.90 -5.00 1.26
N GLU A 3 25.03 -6.00 2.13
CA GLU A 3 23.88 -6.74 2.66
C GLU A 3 22.90 -5.70 3.25
N ALA A 4 21.67 -5.69 2.74
CA ALA A 4 20.60 -4.90 3.33
C ALA A 4 20.41 -5.40 4.77
N VAL A 5 20.79 -4.58 5.74
CA VAL A 5 20.56 -4.88 7.16
C VAL A 5 19.04 -4.81 7.34
N ASN A 6 18.44 -5.99 7.54
CA ASN A 6 17.04 -6.07 7.90
C ASN A 6 16.87 -5.39 9.28
N ARG A 7 16.14 -4.28 9.36
CA ARG A 7 15.90 -3.54 10.62
C ARG A 7 15.20 -4.37 11.70
N GLY A 8 14.78 -5.61 11.37
CA GLY A 8 14.08 -6.48 12.30
C GLY A 8 12.59 -6.14 12.44
N ALA A 9 12.11 -6.08 13.66
CA ALA A 9 10.72 -5.78 13.96
C ALA A 9 10.62 -4.83 15.16
N GLU A 10 9.59 -3.98 15.18
CA GLU A 10 9.21 -3.22 16.36
C GLU A 10 8.45 -4.12 17.32
N GLN A 11 8.89 -4.16 18.58
CA GLN A 11 8.14 -4.82 19.64
C GLN A 11 7.07 -3.86 20.15
N VAL A 12 5.83 -4.31 20.14
CA VAL A 12 4.67 -3.52 20.54
C VAL A 12 3.88 -4.33 21.57
N GLU A 13 3.28 -3.64 22.51
CA GLU A 13 2.37 -4.23 23.50
C GLU A 13 0.96 -3.70 23.25
N ASP A 14 -0.02 -4.60 23.18
CA ASP A 14 -1.42 -4.22 23.02
C ASP A 14 -2.06 -3.80 24.36
N SER A 15 -3.31 -3.37 24.28
CA SER A 15 -4.07 -2.91 25.46
C SER A 15 -4.35 -4.02 26.50
N THR A 16 -4.08 -5.30 26.16
CA THR A 16 -4.22 -6.46 27.06
C THR A 16 -2.89 -6.87 27.71
N GLY A 17 -1.78 -6.21 27.33
CA GLY A 17 -0.42 -6.59 27.74
C GLY A 17 0.20 -7.68 26.90
N THR A 18 -0.41 -8.02 25.76
CA THR A 18 0.15 -9.02 24.83
C THR A 18 1.21 -8.37 23.94
N THR A 19 2.40 -8.94 23.94
CA THR A 19 3.51 -8.49 23.08
C THR A 19 3.40 -9.10 21.68
N PHE A 20 3.54 -8.25 20.66
CA PHE A 20 3.64 -8.68 19.27
C PHE A 20 4.77 -7.94 18.54
N PHE A 21 5.11 -8.41 17.34
CA PHE A 21 6.21 -7.84 16.55
C PHE A 21 5.70 -7.39 15.19
N VAL A 22 5.86 -6.10 14.88
CA VAL A 22 5.56 -5.52 13.57
C VAL A 22 6.83 -5.51 12.74
N PRO A 23 6.90 -6.25 11.62
CA PRO A 23 8.07 -6.20 10.74
C PRO A 23 8.30 -4.78 10.22
N LEU A 24 9.55 -4.33 10.25
CA LEU A 24 9.92 -3.00 9.78
C LEU A 24 10.33 -3.02 8.30
N PRO A 25 10.15 -1.90 7.58
CA PRO A 25 10.64 -1.77 6.22
C PRO A 25 12.18 -1.90 6.20
N PRO A 26 12.78 -2.43 5.11
CA PRO A 26 14.23 -2.59 5.01
C PRO A 26 14.93 -1.22 4.89
N ASP A 27 16.24 -1.21 5.14
CA ASP A 27 17.08 -0.12 4.68
C ASP A 27 17.30 -0.25 3.16
N GLY A 28 17.04 0.82 2.39
CA GLY A 28 17.19 0.82 0.95
C GLY A 28 16.06 0.15 0.18
N ARG A 29 16.36 -0.44 -0.97
CA ARG A 29 15.36 -1.01 -1.88
C ARG A 29 14.74 -2.29 -1.31
N TYR A 30 13.45 -2.47 -1.51
CA TYR A 30 12.73 -3.67 -1.15
C TYR A 30 13.27 -4.89 -1.92
N THR A 31 13.43 -6.00 -1.20
CA THR A 31 13.87 -7.29 -1.74
C THR A 31 12.67 -8.24 -1.90
N ARG A 32 12.88 -9.38 -2.59
CA ARG A 32 11.83 -10.39 -2.71
C ARG A 32 11.31 -10.85 -1.34
N GLY A 33 12.21 -11.09 -0.38
CA GLY A 33 11.83 -11.47 0.99
C GLY A 33 10.96 -10.44 1.70
N THR A 34 11.15 -9.14 1.40
CA THR A 34 10.32 -8.07 1.98
C THR A 34 8.87 -8.13 1.47
N TYR A 35 8.66 -8.56 0.23
CA TYR A 35 7.31 -8.70 -0.34
C TYR A 35 6.62 -10.02 0.02
N GLN A 36 7.36 -11.01 0.54
CA GLN A 36 6.84 -12.34 0.87
C GLN A 36 6.19 -12.42 2.27
N HIS A 37 5.46 -11.39 2.64
CA HIS A 37 4.53 -11.37 3.77
C HIS A 37 3.09 -11.48 3.26
N ASP A 38 2.16 -11.87 4.13
CA ASP A 38 0.73 -11.75 3.84
C ASP A 38 0.34 -10.27 3.60
N ALA A 39 -0.79 -10.06 2.93
CA ALA A 39 -1.20 -8.71 2.52
C ALA A 39 -1.40 -7.76 3.70
N VAL A 40 -1.86 -8.24 4.87
CA VAL A 40 -2.09 -7.42 6.07
C VAL A 40 -0.76 -6.92 6.63
N THR A 41 0.18 -7.85 6.84
CA THR A 41 1.54 -7.53 7.30
C THR A 41 2.25 -6.58 6.35
N LEU A 42 2.21 -6.88 5.04
CA LEU A 42 2.86 -6.03 4.03
C LEU A 42 2.23 -4.64 3.96
N ALA A 43 0.90 -4.52 4.07
CA ALA A 43 0.21 -3.24 4.04
C ALA A 43 0.64 -2.32 5.19
N ILE A 44 0.84 -2.88 6.38
CA ILE A 44 1.36 -2.15 7.55
C ILE A 44 2.82 -1.74 7.31
N MET A 45 3.69 -2.68 6.89
CA MET A 45 5.11 -2.42 6.61
C MET A 45 5.33 -1.33 5.55
N MET A 46 4.45 -1.21 4.59
CA MET A 46 4.57 -0.22 3.52
C MET A 46 4.33 1.22 3.99
N LEU A 47 3.70 1.45 5.15
CA LEU A 47 3.51 2.80 5.68
C LEU A 47 4.86 3.43 6.03
N GLY A 48 5.07 4.67 5.58
CA GLY A 48 6.33 5.38 5.73
C GLY A 48 7.40 5.00 4.71
N SER A 49 7.25 3.90 3.98
CA SER A 49 8.13 3.53 2.86
C SER A 49 7.97 4.46 1.67
N VAL A 50 8.97 4.46 0.80
CA VAL A 50 9.05 5.36 -0.35
C VAL A 50 8.68 4.62 -1.62
N LEU A 51 7.61 5.03 -2.27
CA LEU A 51 7.30 4.65 -3.64
C LEU A 51 8.07 5.56 -4.59
N VAL A 52 8.85 4.96 -5.49
CA VAL A 52 9.70 5.68 -6.45
C VAL A 52 9.23 5.42 -7.87
N ARG A 53 9.05 6.48 -8.62
CA ARG A 53 8.64 6.43 -10.03
C ARG A 53 9.59 7.25 -10.90
N ARG A 54 10.14 6.65 -11.95
CA ARG A 54 10.86 7.36 -13.01
C ARG A 54 9.86 7.81 -14.08
N THR A 55 9.87 9.09 -14.40
CA THR A 55 9.02 9.71 -15.42
C THR A 55 9.88 10.54 -16.36
N GLU A 56 9.28 11.11 -17.38
CA GLU A 56 9.94 12.10 -18.26
C GLU A 56 10.34 13.38 -17.51
N ALA A 57 9.66 13.71 -16.40
CA ALA A 57 10.03 14.84 -15.54
C ALA A 57 11.15 14.49 -14.54
N GLY A 58 11.66 13.27 -14.58
CA GLY A 58 12.68 12.75 -13.67
C GLY A 58 12.13 11.75 -12.65
N ILE A 59 12.93 11.47 -11.63
CA ILE A 59 12.54 10.56 -10.54
C ILE A 59 11.67 11.32 -9.55
N ILE A 60 10.54 10.72 -9.18
CA ILE A 60 9.61 11.21 -8.15
C ILE A 60 9.64 10.23 -6.98
N ARG A 61 9.85 10.72 -5.78
CA ARG A 61 9.82 9.97 -4.53
C ARG A 61 8.64 10.40 -3.67
N SER A 62 7.93 9.42 -3.13
CA SER A 62 6.70 9.68 -2.36
C SER A 62 6.62 8.73 -1.19
N ARG A 63 6.33 9.26 0.00
CA ARG A 63 6.08 8.45 1.18
C ARG A 63 4.66 7.89 1.14
N ILE A 64 4.51 6.59 1.38
CA ILE A 64 3.20 5.92 1.49
C ILE A 64 2.59 6.26 2.84
N VAL A 65 1.34 6.75 2.82
CA VAL A 65 0.63 7.18 4.03
C VAL A 65 -0.67 6.43 4.28
N GLU A 66 -1.17 5.71 3.26
CA GLU A 66 -2.41 4.92 3.37
C GLU A 66 -2.36 3.71 2.44
N THR A 67 -2.77 2.54 2.97
CA THR A 67 -2.82 1.25 2.26
C THR A 67 -4.09 0.50 2.56
N GLU A 68 -4.47 -0.47 1.70
CA GLU A 68 -5.49 -1.48 1.99
C GLU A 68 -4.97 -2.86 1.64
N ALA A 69 -5.21 -3.84 2.53
CA ALA A 69 -4.90 -5.24 2.28
C ALA A 69 -6.06 -5.98 1.62
N TYR A 70 -5.73 -6.86 0.67
CA TYR A 70 -6.64 -7.76 -0.02
C TYR A 70 -6.07 -9.18 0.08
N ALA A 71 -6.68 -10.02 0.92
CA ALA A 71 -6.11 -11.26 1.43
C ALA A 71 -6.43 -12.50 0.56
N GLY A 72 -6.64 -12.32 -0.73
CA GLY A 72 -6.70 -13.43 -1.69
C GLY A 72 -8.03 -14.15 -1.77
N PRO A 73 -8.03 -15.50 -1.90
CA PRO A 73 -9.21 -16.27 -2.28
C PRO A 73 -10.36 -16.26 -1.28
N GLU A 74 -10.07 -16.05 -0.01
CA GLU A 74 -11.09 -16.04 1.06
C GLU A 74 -11.73 -14.67 1.20
N ASP A 75 -11.01 -13.61 0.83
CA ASP A 75 -11.46 -12.22 0.95
C ASP A 75 -12.47 -11.87 -0.15
N LYS A 76 -13.74 -11.71 0.23
CA LYS A 76 -14.83 -11.32 -0.69
C LYS A 76 -14.65 -9.93 -1.31
N GLY A 77 -13.80 -9.08 -0.72
CA GLY A 77 -13.41 -7.78 -1.29
C GLY A 77 -12.32 -7.90 -2.36
N CYS A 78 -11.63 -9.04 -2.43
CA CYS A 78 -10.51 -9.25 -3.34
C CYS A 78 -10.97 -9.63 -4.75
N HIS A 79 -10.26 -9.15 -5.78
CA HIS A 79 -10.51 -9.56 -7.17
C HIS A 79 -10.25 -11.04 -7.42
N ALA A 80 -9.39 -11.68 -6.62
CA ALA A 80 -9.07 -13.10 -6.69
C ALA A 80 -9.95 -13.97 -5.77
N TYR A 81 -11.04 -13.43 -5.23
CA TYR A 81 -11.99 -14.20 -4.41
C TYR A 81 -12.40 -15.50 -5.10
N ASN A 82 -12.50 -16.59 -4.33
CA ASN A 82 -12.71 -17.97 -4.82
C ASN A 82 -11.62 -18.46 -5.79
N GLY A 83 -10.41 -17.95 -5.71
CA GLY A 83 -9.32 -18.32 -6.61
C GLY A 83 -9.54 -17.84 -8.06
N ARG A 84 -10.35 -16.82 -8.27
CA ARG A 84 -10.70 -16.31 -9.59
C ARG A 84 -9.48 -15.82 -10.35
N ARG A 85 -9.05 -16.62 -11.32
CA ARG A 85 -7.91 -16.34 -12.21
C ARG A 85 -8.41 -16.02 -13.62
N THR A 86 -8.20 -14.81 -14.08
CA THR A 86 -8.64 -14.26 -15.36
C THR A 86 -7.54 -13.38 -15.93
N ALA A 87 -7.63 -12.98 -17.19
CA ALA A 87 -6.66 -12.03 -17.77
C ALA A 87 -6.51 -10.74 -16.96
N ARG A 88 -7.56 -10.31 -16.22
CA ARG A 88 -7.51 -9.14 -15.34
C ARG A 88 -6.76 -9.42 -14.04
N THR A 89 -6.91 -10.61 -13.47
CA THR A 89 -6.36 -10.96 -12.15
C THR A 89 -5.07 -11.75 -12.24
N GLU A 90 -4.63 -12.14 -13.42
CA GLU A 90 -3.42 -12.96 -13.65
C GLU A 90 -2.20 -12.41 -12.89
N THR A 91 -1.98 -11.11 -12.93
CA THR A 91 -0.85 -10.45 -12.25
C THR A 91 -0.85 -10.66 -10.74
N MET A 92 -2.03 -10.86 -10.11
CA MET A 92 -2.10 -11.12 -8.66
C MET A 92 -1.50 -12.50 -8.29
N PHE A 93 -1.37 -13.42 -9.24
CA PHE A 93 -0.78 -14.75 -9.03
C PHE A 93 0.73 -14.78 -9.27
N HIS A 94 1.35 -13.64 -9.61
CA HIS A 94 2.80 -13.51 -9.72
C HIS A 94 3.47 -13.41 -8.34
N ASP A 95 4.80 -13.39 -8.32
CA ASP A 95 5.58 -13.20 -7.10
C ASP A 95 5.31 -11.84 -6.43
N GLY A 96 5.38 -11.83 -5.12
CA GLY A 96 5.35 -10.60 -4.32
C GLY A 96 6.32 -9.54 -4.84
N GLY A 97 5.89 -8.28 -4.86
CA GLY A 97 6.62 -7.17 -5.45
C GLY A 97 6.31 -6.92 -6.93
N THR A 98 5.38 -7.67 -7.53
CA THR A 98 4.85 -7.35 -8.85
C THR A 98 3.80 -6.24 -8.73
N ALA A 99 3.90 -5.21 -9.56
CA ALA A 99 2.88 -4.16 -9.63
C ALA A 99 1.62 -4.69 -10.31
N TYR A 100 0.50 -4.65 -9.61
CA TYR A 100 -0.82 -4.98 -10.15
C TYR A 100 -1.62 -3.68 -10.37
N VAL A 101 -1.75 -3.28 -11.63
CA VAL A 101 -2.43 -2.04 -12.02
C VAL A 101 -3.69 -2.37 -12.81
N TYR A 102 -4.83 -1.88 -12.35
CA TYR A 102 -6.09 -2.05 -13.05
C TYR A 102 -6.84 -0.74 -13.24
N PHE A 103 -7.70 -0.73 -14.27
CA PHE A 103 -8.52 0.43 -14.62
C PHE A 103 -9.88 0.33 -13.95
N ILE A 104 -10.36 1.44 -13.35
CA ILE A 104 -11.61 1.50 -12.61
C ILE A 104 -12.43 2.75 -13.00
N TYR A 105 -13.75 2.61 -12.97
CA TYR A 105 -14.72 3.67 -13.29
C TYR A 105 -14.54 4.33 -14.67
N GLY A 106 -13.89 3.65 -15.61
CA GLY A 106 -13.66 4.18 -16.95
C GLY A 106 -12.70 5.37 -17.04
N MET A 107 -11.99 5.74 -15.94
CA MET A 107 -11.14 6.93 -15.93
C MET A 107 -9.92 6.90 -15.02
N TYR A 108 -9.81 5.94 -14.11
CA TYR A 108 -8.72 5.90 -13.13
C TYR A 108 -7.98 4.58 -13.12
N HIS A 109 -6.71 4.62 -12.77
CA HIS A 109 -5.91 3.44 -12.45
C HIS A 109 -5.75 3.33 -10.93
N CYS A 110 -5.60 2.09 -10.45
CA CYS A 110 -5.23 1.78 -9.07
C CYS A 110 -3.95 0.96 -9.09
N LEU A 111 -2.96 1.35 -8.29
CA LEU A 111 -1.71 0.62 -8.10
C LEU A 111 -1.82 -0.25 -6.86
N ASN A 112 -1.61 -1.55 -7.07
CA ASN A 112 -1.41 -2.51 -5.99
C ASN A 112 -0.03 -3.15 -6.12
N VAL A 113 0.49 -3.62 -5.00
CA VAL A 113 1.69 -4.44 -4.92
C VAL A 113 1.28 -5.84 -4.55
N VAL A 114 1.62 -6.83 -5.38
CA VAL A 114 1.37 -8.24 -5.07
C VAL A 114 2.17 -8.61 -3.83
N ALA A 115 1.53 -9.28 -2.89
CA ALA A 115 2.10 -9.81 -1.67
C ALA A 115 2.33 -11.31 -1.77
N ASN A 116 3.12 -11.87 -0.85
CA ASN A 116 3.31 -13.31 -0.70
C ASN A 116 4.05 -13.98 -1.87
N ALA A 117 4.03 -15.31 -1.93
CA ALA A 117 4.68 -16.11 -2.98
C ALA A 117 3.77 -16.27 -4.20
N THR A 118 4.34 -16.70 -5.33
CA THR A 118 3.62 -17.09 -6.55
C THR A 118 2.43 -18.00 -6.23
N ASP A 119 1.32 -17.81 -6.94
CA ASP A 119 0.04 -18.51 -6.80
C ASP A 119 -0.68 -18.28 -5.47
N LYS A 120 -0.24 -17.30 -4.67
CA LYS A 120 -0.97 -16.75 -3.53
C LYS A 120 -1.46 -15.34 -3.89
N PRO A 121 -2.67 -15.19 -4.44
CA PRO A 121 -3.11 -13.94 -5.06
C PRO A 121 -3.56 -12.90 -4.03
N GLU A 122 -2.64 -12.45 -3.20
CA GLU A 122 -2.80 -11.37 -2.25
C GLU A 122 -2.20 -10.08 -2.79
N ALA A 123 -2.71 -8.93 -2.39
CA ALA A 123 -2.20 -7.64 -2.84
C ALA A 123 -2.46 -6.52 -1.84
N VAL A 124 -1.61 -5.50 -1.89
CA VAL A 124 -1.75 -4.25 -1.13
C VAL A 124 -2.05 -3.11 -2.09
N LEU A 125 -3.21 -2.46 -1.95
CA LEU A 125 -3.53 -1.22 -2.66
C LEU A 125 -2.84 -0.05 -1.99
N ILE A 126 -2.07 0.73 -2.74
CA ILE A 126 -1.56 2.03 -2.29
C ILE A 126 -2.66 3.06 -2.50
N ARG A 127 -3.17 3.63 -1.40
CA ARG A 127 -4.31 4.55 -1.44
C ARG A 127 -3.91 6.01 -1.49
N ALA A 128 -2.89 6.37 -0.72
CA ALA A 128 -2.43 7.74 -0.66
C ALA A 128 -0.91 7.81 -0.39
N ILE A 129 -0.31 8.84 -0.94
CA ILE A 129 1.12 9.14 -0.81
C ILE A 129 1.33 10.61 -0.51
N ALA A 130 2.48 10.95 0.04
CA ALA A 130 2.95 12.33 0.22
C ALA A 130 4.26 12.53 -0.56
N PRO A 131 4.46 13.61 -1.35
CA PRO A 131 5.75 13.91 -1.95
C PRO A 131 6.80 14.06 -0.84
N LEU A 132 8.06 13.63 -1.09
CA LEU A 132 9.13 13.77 -0.10
C LEU A 132 9.73 15.17 -0.09
N THR A 133 9.76 15.83 -1.23
CA THR A 133 10.37 17.15 -1.42
C THR A 133 9.47 18.06 -2.24
N ASP A 134 9.72 19.36 -2.20
CA ASP A 134 9.05 20.34 -3.06
C ASP A 134 9.29 20.04 -4.55
N ASP A 135 10.46 19.51 -4.89
CA ASP A 135 10.79 19.09 -6.25
C ASP A 135 9.91 17.89 -6.70
N ASP A 136 9.70 16.92 -5.83
CA ASP A 136 8.81 15.79 -6.12
C ASP A 136 7.37 16.28 -6.34
N GLU A 137 6.90 17.19 -5.47
CA GLU A 137 5.59 17.82 -5.64
C GLU A 137 5.48 18.60 -6.95
N ALA A 138 6.52 19.36 -7.31
CA ALA A 138 6.56 20.11 -8.54
C ALA A 138 6.50 19.22 -9.80
N ARG A 139 7.19 18.06 -9.76
CA ARG A 139 7.12 17.05 -10.84
C ARG A 139 5.73 16.43 -10.93
N MET A 140 5.13 16.03 -9.81
CA MET A 140 3.75 15.50 -9.78
C MET A 140 2.74 16.49 -10.39
N LYS A 141 2.89 17.79 -10.11
CA LYS A 141 2.02 18.85 -10.65
C LYS A 141 2.09 19.01 -12.17
N GLN A 142 3.14 18.51 -12.82
CA GLN A 142 3.23 18.49 -14.29
C GLN A 142 2.22 17.52 -14.90
N PHE A 143 1.95 16.40 -14.21
CA PHE A 143 1.07 15.33 -14.69
C PHE A 143 -0.36 15.46 -14.19
N ARG A 144 -0.53 16.08 -13.01
CA ARG A 144 -1.84 16.25 -12.42
C ARG A 144 -2.08 17.67 -11.91
N ARG A 145 -2.93 18.40 -12.64
CA ARG A 145 -3.37 19.74 -12.22
C ARG A 145 -4.48 19.63 -11.18
N ILE A 146 -4.30 20.26 -10.04
CA ILE A 146 -5.32 20.38 -9.00
C ILE A 146 -5.92 21.78 -9.01
N ARG A 147 -7.25 21.86 -8.78
CA ARG A 147 -7.95 23.15 -8.63
C ARG A 147 -8.06 23.55 -7.15
N SER A 148 -7.85 22.60 -6.26
CA SER A 148 -7.89 22.79 -4.81
C SER A 148 -6.67 23.58 -4.33
N ARG A 149 -6.87 24.30 -3.23
CA ARG A 149 -5.76 24.95 -2.49
C ARG A 149 -5.04 24.00 -1.53
N LYS A 150 -5.58 22.77 -1.34
CA LYS A 150 -4.98 21.76 -0.47
C LYS A 150 -3.95 20.96 -1.26
N ALA A 151 -2.68 21.05 -0.89
CA ALA A 151 -1.60 20.30 -1.53
C ALA A 151 -1.86 18.78 -1.55
N ALA A 152 -2.45 18.24 -0.49
CA ALA A 152 -2.82 16.83 -0.37
C ALA A 152 -3.72 16.33 -1.50
N ASP A 153 -4.58 17.18 -2.08
CA ASP A 153 -5.45 16.78 -3.19
C ASP A 153 -4.69 16.35 -4.44
N LEU A 154 -3.38 16.56 -4.46
CA LEU A 154 -2.51 16.10 -5.55
C LEU A 154 -2.45 14.56 -5.61
N CYS A 155 -2.38 13.86 -4.46
CA CYS A 155 -2.14 12.41 -4.40
C CYS A 155 -2.83 11.69 -3.23
N ASN A 156 -3.82 12.31 -2.57
CA ASN A 156 -4.62 11.71 -1.50
C ASN A 156 -5.79 10.87 -2.05
N GLY A 157 -5.49 9.82 -2.77
CA GLY A 157 -6.44 8.85 -3.30
C GLY A 157 -5.84 8.02 -4.42
N PRO A 158 -6.27 6.74 -4.61
CA PRO A 158 -5.60 5.79 -5.52
C PRO A 158 -5.56 6.27 -6.97
N GLY A 159 -6.66 6.81 -7.50
CA GLY A 159 -6.66 7.39 -8.85
C GLY A 159 -5.85 8.68 -8.97
N LYS A 160 -5.81 9.48 -7.90
CA LYS A 160 -5.04 10.74 -7.87
C LYS A 160 -3.53 10.47 -7.91
N LEU A 161 -3.06 9.54 -7.07
CA LEU A 161 -1.63 9.18 -7.04
C LEU A 161 -1.18 8.56 -8.36
N CYS A 162 -2.00 7.68 -8.98
CA CYS A 162 -1.66 7.11 -10.27
C CYS A 162 -1.52 8.19 -11.36
N GLN A 163 -2.40 9.19 -11.38
CA GLN A 163 -2.26 10.33 -12.30
C GLN A 163 -0.99 11.14 -11.99
N ALA A 164 -0.73 11.47 -10.71
CA ALA A 164 0.42 12.28 -10.30
C ALA A 164 1.77 11.60 -10.59
N LEU A 165 1.80 10.26 -10.63
CA LEU A 165 2.99 9.45 -10.92
C LEU A 165 3.02 8.87 -12.34
N GLN A 166 2.09 9.22 -13.22
CA GLN A 166 1.95 8.60 -14.55
C GLN A 166 1.93 7.06 -14.48
N ILE A 167 1.16 6.51 -13.55
CA ILE A 167 0.95 5.06 -13.44
C ILE A 167 -0.32 4.69 -14.18
N ASP A 168 -0.16 3.86 -15.20
CA ASP A 168 -1.24 3.34 -16.03
C ASP A 168 -1.11 1.83 -16.26
N LYS A 169 -1.87 1.29 -17.21
CA LYS A 169 -1.85 -0.14 -17.55
C LYS A 169 -0.49 -0.67 -18.01
N GLN A 170 0.43 0.19 -18.47
CA GLN A 170 1.78 -0.22 -18.87
C GLN A 170 2.63 -0.60 -17.67
N CYS A 171 2.29 -0.09 -16.50
CA CYS A 171 2.94 -0.46 -15.25
C CYS A 171 2.46 -1.82 -14.70
N ASN A 172 1.38 -2.40 -15.24
CA ASN A 172 0.90 -3.70 -14.79
C ASN A 172 1.89 -4.82 -15.15
N GLY A 173 2.27 -5.62 -14.17
CA GLY A 173 3.23 -6.71 -14.32
C GLY A 173 4.71 -6.29 -14.13
N ILE A 174 5.00 -5.03 -13.84
CA ILE A 174 6.37 -4.61 -13.49
C ILE A 174 6.83 -5.36 -12.22
N ASP A 175 7.99 -6.03 -12.30
CA ASP A 175 8.70 -6.52 -11.13
C ASP A 175 9.43 -5.35 -10.45
N MET A 176 8.86 -4.85 -9.36
CA MET A 176 9.37 -3.68 -8.64
C MET A 176 10.71 -3.94 -7.95
N MET A 177 11.14 -5.20 -7.84
CA MET A 177 12.46 -5.52 -7.31
C MET A 177 13.57 -5.20 -8.32
N HIS A 178 13.33 -5.40 -9.62
CA HIS A 178 14.35 -5.25 -10.67
C HIS A 178 14.14 -4.03 -11.58
N SER A 179 12.96 -3.42 -11.55
CA SER A 179 12.63 -2.30 -12.43
C SER A 179 13.33 -1.01 -11.99
N ASP A 180 13.80 -0.23 -12.96
CA ASP A 180 14.28 1.14 -12.74
C ASP A 180 13.22 2.20 -13.01
N ASP A 181 11.99 1.78 -13.34
CA ASP A 181 10.87 2.68 -13.65
C ASP A 181 9.88 2.84 -12.50
N LEU A 182 9.66 1.77 -11.72
CA LEU A 182 8.77 1.75 -10.56
C LEU A 182 9.31 0.77 -9.53
N TRP A 183 9.60 1.26 -8.31
CA TRP A 183 10.10 0.42 -7.22
C TRP A 183 9.78 1.01 -5.86
N MET A 184 10.08 0.26 -4.80
CA MET A 184 9.96 0.70 -3.41
C MET A 184 11.32 0.71 -2.71
N GLU A 185 11.49 1.71 -1.86
CA GLU A 185 12.60 1.85 -0.92
C GLU A 185 12.03 1.91 0.50
N GLY A 186 12.80 1.45 1.47
CA GLY A 186 12.48 1.71 2.87
C GLY A 186 12.51 3.22 3.14
N GLY A 187 11.75 3.61 4.14
CA GLY A 187 11.62 5.00 4.56
C GLY A 187 11.63 5.13 6.08
N THR A 188 11.04 6.19 6.58
CA THR A 188 10.90 6.40 8.02
C THR A 188 9.63 5.74 8.50
N TRP A 189 9.79 4.67 9.28
CA TRP A 189 8.68 4.00 9.95
C TRP A 189 7.96 4.97 10.90
N PRO A 190 6.62 5.09 10.82
CA PRO A 190 5.90 6.07 11.65
C PRO A 190 5.80 5.69 13.13
N GLY A 191 6.05 4.42 13.47
CA GLY A 191 5.75 3.84 14.78
C GLY A 191 4.34 3.24 14.83
N ALA A 192 4.19 2.11 15.54
CA ALA A 192 2.90 1.42 15.65
C ALA A 192 1.83 2.28 16.33
N ASP A 193 2.22 3.17 17.24
CA ASP A 193 1.37 4.13 17.94
C ASP A 193 0.77 5.22 17.03
N ARG A 194 1.37 5.43 15.86
CA ARG A 194 0.93 6.40 14.85
C ARG A 194 0.11 5.76 13.74
N ILE A 195 -0.09 4.46 13.74
CA ILE A 195 -0.87 3.75 12.73
C ILE A 195 -2.25 3.44 13.28
N VAL A 196 -3.26 3.69 12.47
CA VAL A 196 -4.65 3.32 12.74
C VAL A 196 -5.19 2.39 11.67
N CYS A 197 -6.12 1.54 12.09
CA CYS A 197 -6.80 0.54 11.29
C CYS A 197 -8.27 0.95 11.11
N ALA A 198 -8.81 0.77 9.92
CA ALA A 198 -10.20 1.09 9.60
C ALA A 198 -10.73 0.11 8.55
N PRO A 199 -12.05 0.06 8.32
CA PRO A 199 -12.62 -0.66 7.18
C PRO A 199 -12.11 -0.11 5.84
N ARG A 200 -12.03 -1.00 4.86
CA ARG A 200 -11.68 -0.64 3.47
C ARG A 200 -12.77 0.21 2.83
N ILE A 201 -12.40 1.00 1.82
CA ILE A 201 -13.31 1.97 1.21
C ILE A 201 -13.96 1.40 -0.06
N ASN A 202 -15.27 1.59 -0.19
CA ASN A 202 -16.07 1.25 -1.39
C ASN A 202 -16.07 -0.24 -1.76
N ILE A 203 -16.19 -1.13 -0.77
CA ILE A 203 -16.34 -2.58 -0.96
C ILE A 203 -17.64 -3.14 -0.32
N PRO A 204 -18.82 -2.51 -0.50
CA PRO A 204 -20.06 -2.95 0.17
C PRO A 204 -20.52 -4.35 -0.26
N TYR A 205 -19.95 -4.87 -1.33
CA TYR A 205 -20.20 -6.24 -1.83
C TYR A 205 -19.41 -7.31 -1.08
N ALA A 206 -18.47 -6.91 -0.22
CA ALA A 206 -17.55 -7.84 0.45
C ALA A 206 -18.19 -8.58 1.66
N GLN A 207 -19.47 -8.33 1.96
CA GLN A 207 -20.22 -8.96 3.05
C GLN A 207 -19.48 -8.80 4.41
N GLU A 208 -19.20 -9.89 5.15
CA GLU A 208 -18.48 -9.86 6.44
C GLU A 208 -17.05 -9.26 6.32
N TYR A 209 -16.45 -9.30 5.14
CA TYR A 209 -15.13 -8.69 4.89
C TYR A 209 -15.19 -7.16 4.74
N GLU A 210 -16.38 -6.56 4.63
CA GLU A 210 -16.53 -5.10 4.59
C GLU A 210 -16.08 -4.45 5.89
N SER A 211 -16.37 -5.09 7.04
CA SER A 211 -16.03 -4.60 8.37
C SER A 211 -14.60 -4.89 8.83
N LYS A 212 -13.85 -5.75 8.12
CA LYS A 212 -12.45 -6.05 8.46
C LYS A 212 -11.60 -4.76 8.45
N LEU A 213 -10.79 -4.55 9.50
CA LEU A 213 -9.96 -3.36 9.70
C LEU A 213 -8.68 -3.41 8.83
N TRP A 214 -8.83 -3.71 7.56
CA TRP A 214 -7.73 -3.95 6.61
C TRP A 214 -7.35 -2.74 5.75
N ARG A 215 -7.69 -1.54 6.22
CA ARG A 215 -7.16 -0.26 5.73
C ARG A 215 -6.32 0.38 6.82
N PHE A 216 -5.08 0.72 6.50
CA PHE A 216 -4.08 1.24 7.42
C PHE A 216 -3.62 2.61 6.95
N TYR A 217 -3.47 3.55 7.89
CA TYR A 217 -2.94 4.87 7.55
C TYR A 217 -2.23 5.53 8.74
N VAL A 218 -1.37 6.48 8.41
CA VAL A 218 -0.65 7.29 9.41
C VAL A 218 -1.62 8.31 9.99
N GLN A 219 -1.83 8.26 11.30
CA GLN A 219 -2.74 9.15 12.01
C GLN A 219 -2.32 10.62 11.82
N ASP A 220 -3.29 11.49 11.60
CA ASP A 220 -3.12 12.94 11.42
C ASP A 220 -2.24 13.34 10.23
N ASP A 221 -1.91 12.42 9.32
CA ASP A 221 -1.21 12.80 8.10
C ASP A 221 -2.17 13.51 7.12
N PRO A 222 -1.83 14.72 6.64
CA PRO A 222 -2.71 15.51 5.81
C PRO A 222 -2.99 14.88 4.43
N TYR A 223 -2.16 13.94 3.98
CA TYR A 223 -2.31 13.26 2.69
C TYR A 223 -3.19 12.01 2.76
N VAL A 224 -3.65 11.58 3.92
CA VAL A 224 -4.61 10.47 4.05
C VAL A 224 -5.90 10.82 3.28
N SER A 225 -6.41 9.85 2.51
CA SER A 225 -7.54 10.09 1.61
C SER A 225 -8.85 10.32 2.36
N VAL A 226 -9.10 9.52 3.39
CA VAL A 226 -10.29 9.58 4.25
C VAL A 226 -9.90 9.23 5.68
N ASN A 227 -10.09 10.18 6.60
CA ASN A 227 -9.98 9.90 8.03
C ASN A 227 -11.29 9.28 8.53
N ASP A 228 -11.19 8.09 9.12
CA ASP A 228 -12.32 7.40 9.71
C ASP A 228 -12.43 7.77 11.20
N LYS A 229 -13.64 8.20 11.63
CA LYS A 229 -13.87 8.56 13.04
C LYS A 229 -13.88 7.35 13.97
N GLN A 230 -14.07 6.15 13.41
CA GLN A 230 -14.11 4.88 14.14
C GLN A 230 -12.79 4.09 13.97
N ALA A 231 -11.75 4.71 13.39
CA ALA A 231 -10.46 4.04 13.25
C ALA A 231 -9.90 3.67 14.61
N VAL A 232 -9.32 2.48 14.67
CA VAL A 232 -8.76 1.88 15.88
C VAL A 232 -7.23 1.93 15.80
N PRO A 233 -6.51 2.33 16.86
CA PRO A 233 -5.05 2.24 16.88
C PRO A 233 -4.56 0.82 16.55
N LEU A 234 -3.47 0.70 15.81
CA LEU A 234 -2.88 -0.60 15.44
C LEU A 234 -2.62 -1.48 16.67
N THR A 235 -2.14 -0.85 17.75
CA THR A 235 -1.87 -1.51 19.04
C THR A 235 -3.11 -2.12 19.68
N ALA A 236 -4.30 -1.58 19.43
CA ALA A 236 -5.56 -2.12 19.92
C ALA A 236 -6.25 -3.08 18.95
N ALA A 237 -5.90 -3.01 17.66
CA ALA A 237 -6.51 -3.82 16.60
C ALA A 237 -5.74 -5.10 16.30
N TRP A 238 -4.49 -5.24 16.75
CA TRP A 238 -3.56 -6.27 16.28
C TRP A 238 -4.13 -7.69 16.26
N SER A 239 -4.67 -8.15 17.38
CA SER A 239 -5.25 -9.49 17.47
C SER A 239 -6.39 -9.71 16.48
N ALA A 240 -7.28 -8.73 16.35
CA ALA A 240 -8.43 -8.80 15.44
C ALA A 240 -8.05 -8.79 13.94
N LEU A 241 -6.83 -8.32 13.58
CA LEU A 241 -6.38 -8.32 12.18
C LEU A 241 -6.16 -9.74 11.63
N TYR A 242 -5.83 -10.69 12.50
CA TYR A 242 -5.45 -12.06 12.14
C TYR A 242 -6.44 -13.11 12.64
N GLU A 243 -7.51 -12.70 13.33
CA GLU A 243 -8.58 -13.62 13.71
C GLU A 243 -9.32 -14.12 12.47
N ALA A 244 -9.27 -15.44 12.25
CA ALA A 244 -10.19 -16.12 11.36
C ALA A 244 -11.56 -16.22 12.03
N GLU A 245 -12.62 -15.89 11.31
CA GLU A 245 -13.99 -16.18 11.77
C GLU A 245 -14.30 -17.67 11.74
#